data_85d8987c8f32439c4130673862343f8a
#
_entry.id   85d8987c8f32439c4130673862343f8a
#
_cell.length_a   1.000
_cell.length_b   1.000
_cell.length_c   1.000
_cell.angle_alpha   90.00
_cell.angle_beta   90.00
_cell.angle_gamma   90.00
#
_symmetry.space_group_name_H-M   'P 1'
#
loop_
_entity.id
_entity.type
_entity.pdbx_description
1 polymer ?
#
loop_
_entity_poly.entity_id
_entity_poly.type
_entity_poly.pdbx_seq_one_letter_code
_entity_poly.pdbx_strand_id
1 'polypeptide(L)'
;GKCLSHSPKFPFFASEKDREDCFWGNRKAGIFSLGEGKFFAETLASEKKLVICGAGHVAIATIRLGKMLGFSVTCIEDRPMFAKEAEKAGADRVICEDFAKALDGLEGDRDSYFVILTRGHVHDQICLRRILEKPKAYMGMMGSRRRVAMIKKNLLEEGFSQELLDSLHSPIGLKIGAESPEEIALSIMAEIVGVKSAGKNTIGYSEEILDAVEKEEKLVLATIIERKGSAPRSVGTKMSINPLGEITGTIGGGCAEAEVIQKSRELFLENAPEGLLYHVDLTDDAAAEEGMVCGGILEILLERY
;
A
#
# COMPACT_ATOMS: atom_id res chain seq x y z
N GLY A 1 14.99 -1.01 9.28
CA GLY A 1 14.05 -2.08 9.19
C GLY A 1 14.49 -3.28 9.98
N LYS A 2 13.67 -3.77 10.90
CA LYS A 2 13.96 -5.02 11.61
C LYS A 2 13.60 -6.18 10.69
N CYS A 3 14.54 -7.07 10.42
CA CYS A 3 14.28 -8.33 9.76
C CYS A 3 13.60 -9.26 10.79
N LEU A 4 12.32 -9.58 10.57
CA LEU A 4 11.63 -10.60 11.36
C LEU A 4 11.87 -11.94 10.67
N SER A 5 12.86 -12.70 11.15
CA SER A 5 13.01 -14.11 10.81
C SER A 5 12.10 -14.90 11.73
N HIS A 6 11.01 -15.45 11.22
CA HIS A 6 10.06 -16.24 12.00
C HIS A 6 10.23 -17.76 11.84
N SER A 7 11.31 -18.23 11.25
CA SER A 7 11.66 -19.65 11.32
C SER A 7 13.13 -19.83 11.72
N PRO A 8 13.41 -20.52 12.83
CA PRO A 8 14.77 -20.82 13.25
C PRO A 8 15.49 -21.82 12.35
N LYS A 9 14.84 -22.38 11.33
CA LYS A 9 15.37 -23.47 10.49
C LYS A 9 15.77 -23.07 9.07
N PHE A 10 15.44 -21.86 8.62
CA PHE A 10 15.93 -21.36 7.34
C PHE A 10 17.08 -20.38 7.59
N PRO A 11 18.33 -20.71 7.18
CA PRO A 11 19.44 -19.78 7.28
C PRO A 11 19.19 -18.63 6.31
N PHE A 12 18.70 -17.53 6.82
CA PHE A 12 18.59 -16.30 6.07
C PHE A 12 19.98 -15.70 5.90
N PHE A 13 20.44 -15.58 4.66
CA PHE A 13 21.61 -14.86 4.16
C PHE A 13 22.98 -15.52 4.36
N ALA A 14 23.60 -15.83 3.23
CA ALA A 14 24.98 -16.33 3.20
C ALA A 14 26.01 -15.24 3.51
N SER A 15 25.71 -13.95 3.26
CA SER A 15 26.62 -12.83 3.57
C SER A 15 25.89 -11.49 3.77
N GLU A 16 26.58 -10.52 4.36
CA GLU A 16 26.09 -9.14 4.52
C GLU A 16 25.85 -8.44 3.16
N LYS A 17 26.67 -8.77 2.16
CA LYS A 17 26.58 -8.28 0.79
C LYS A 17 25.31 -8.80 0.09
N ASP A 18 24.96 -10.07 0.31
CA ASP A 18 23.72 -10.66 -0.24
C ASP A 18 22.46 -9.99 0.36
N ARG A 19 22.56 -9.50 1.62
CA ARG A 19 21.52 -8.67 2.25
C ARG A 19 21.36 -7.34 1.53
N GLU A 20 22.42 -6.64 1.21
CA GLU A 20 22.37 -5.35 0.54
C GLU A 20 21.84 -5.48 -0.88
N ASP A 21 22.29 -6.44 -1.66
CA ASP A 21 21.87 -6.66 -3.05
C ASP A 21 20.38 -7.10 -3.15
N CYS A 22 19.90 -7.97 -2.26
CA CYS A 22 18.52 -8.41 -2.23
C CYS A 22 17.56 -7.37 -1.61
N PHE A 23 17.97 -6.69 -0.52
CA PHE A 23 17.09 -5.79 0.22
C PHE A 23 17.05 -4.36 -0.30
N TRP A 24 18.16 -3.81 -0.81
CA TRP A 24 18.22 -2.39 -1.18
C TRP A 24 18.00 -2.11 -2.66
N GLY A 25 18.26 -3.09 -3.53
CA GLY A 25 18.18 -2.92 -4.98
C GLY A 25 16.80 -3.16 -5.60
N ASN A 26 15.98 -4.06 -5.05
CA ASN A 26 14.75 -4.51 -5.70
C ASN A 26 13.57 -4.56 -4.73
N ARG A 27 12.59 -3.67 -4.92
CA ARG A 27 11.39 -3.53 -4.09
C ARG A 27 10.21 -4.39 -4.55
N LYS A 28 10.42 -5.35 -5.44
CA LYS A 28 9.38 -6.26 -5.89
C LYS A 28 9.43 -7.52 -5.07
N ALA A 29 8.29 -7.94 -4.53
CA ALA A 29 8.12 -9.33 -4.12
C ALA A 29 8.40 -10.24 -5.32
N GLY A 30 9.15 -11.30 -5.11
CA GLY A 30 9.49 -12.23 -6.18
C GLY A 30 10.53 -13.27 -5.81
N ILE A 31 10.76 -14.19 -6.73
CA ILE A 31 11.76 -15.23 -6.59
C ILE A 31 13.10 -14.71 -7.08
N PHE A 32 14.13 -14.89 -6.27
CA PHE A 32 15.50 -14.53 -6.54
C PHE A 32 16.39 -15.78 -6.45
N SER A 33 17.38 -15.87 -7.32
CA SER A 33 18.40 -16.92 -7.26
C SER A 33 19.62 -16.40 -6.52
N LEU A 34 20.07 -17.15 -5.52
CA LEU A 34 21.28 -16.87 -4.75
C LEU A 34 22.11 -18.14 -4.65
N GLY A 35 23.25 -18.20 -5.35
CA GLY A 35 24.00 -19.43 -5.55
C GLY A 35 23.15 -20.50 -6.25
N GLU A 36 23.07 -21.71 -5.67
CA GLU A 36 22.24 -22.81 -6.19
C GLU A 36 20.79 -22.79 -5.65
N GLY A 37 20.45 -21.86 -4.73
CA GLY A 37 19.14 -21.76 -4.09
C GLY A 37 18.21 -20.75 -4.77
N LYS A 38 16.89 -20.98 -4.64
CA LYS A 38 15.85 -20.02 -4.97
C LYS A 38 15.20 -19.53 -3.68
N PHE A 39 15.04 -18.22 -3.58
CA PHE A 39 14.48 -17.56 -2.41
C PHE A 39 13.32 -16.67 -2.85
N PHE A 40 12.23 -16.71 -2.12
CA PHE A 40 11.19 -15.70 -2.22
C PHE A 40 11.54 -14.56 -1.27
N ALA A 41 11.66 -13.36 -1.79
CA ALA A 41 11.86 -12.15 -0.99
C ALA A 41 10.69 -11.21 -1.20
N GLU A 42 10.22 -10.64 -0.10
CA GLU A 42 9.22 -9.59 -0.11
C GLU A 42 9.60 -8.49 0.87
N THR A 43 9.19 -7.27 0.59
CA THR A 43 9.27 -6.17 1.55
C THR A 43 7.96 -6.17 2.32
N LEU A 44 8.01 -6.29 3.63
CA LEU A 44 6.83 -6.07 4.45
C LEU A 44 6.39 -4.62 4.22
N ALA A 45 5.20 -4.43 3.68
CA ALA A 45 4.67 -3.12 3.40
C ALA A 45 4.52 -2.38 4.73
N SER A 46 5.04 -1.17 4.80
CA SER A 46 4.60 -0.24 5.81
C SER A 46 3.19 0.22 5.45
N GLU A 47 2.41 0.53 6.46
CA GLU A 47 1.08 1.12 6.32
C GLU A 47 1.13 2.34 5.38
N LYS A 48 0.24 2.39 4.39
CA LYS A 48 0.17 3.53 3.46
C LYS A 48 -0.41 4.74 4.19
N LYS A 49 0.38 5.78 4.35
CA LYS A 49 0.05 6.97 5.15
C LYS A 49 -0.50 8.08 4.25
N LEU A 50 -1.74 8.46 4.45
CA LEU A 50 -2.35 9.60 3.77
C LEU A 50 -2.39 10.79 4.74
N VAL A 51 -1.55 11.80 4.48
CA VAL A 51 -1.48 13.03 5.29
C VAL A 51 -2.21 14.15 4.56
N ILE A 52 -3.30 14.64 5.13
CA ILE A 52 -4.17 15.65 4.54
C ILE A 52 -4.00 16.96 5.32
N CYS A 53 -3.56 18.02 4.66
CA CYS A 53 -3.45 19.37 5.21
C CYS A 53 -4.72 20.16 4.89
N GLY A 54 -5.55 20.41 5.90
CA GLY A 54 -6.87 21.03 5.79
C GLY A 54 -8.01 20.06 6.03
N ALA A 55 -9.14 20.56 6.56
CA ALA A 55 -10.34 19.78 6.87
C ALA A 55 -11.61 20.41 6.28
N GLY A 56 -11.52 20.98 5.06
CA GLY A 56 -12.70 21.44 4.29
C GLY A 56 -13.49 20.28 3.69
N HIS A 57 -14.58 20.59 2.97
CA HIS A 57 -15.50 19.58 2.42
C HIS A 57 -14.80 18.52 1.57
N VAL A 58 -13.87 18.92 0.68
CA VAL A 58 -13.09 17.98 -0.14
C VAL A 58 -12.20 17.10 0.74
N ALA A 59 -11.56 17.68 1.77
CA ALA A 59 -10.71 16.93 2.69
C ALA A 59 -11.52 15.87 3.47
N ILE A 60 -12.71 16.21 3.95
CA ILE A 60 -13.62 15.28 4.62
C ILE A 60 -13.99 14.10 3.73
N ALA A 61 -14.33 14.36 2.47
CA ALA A 61 -14.60 13.30 1.49
C ALA A 61 -13.33 12.46 1.19
N THR A 62 -12.17 13.11 1.10
CA THR A 62 -10.87 12.43 0.88
C THR A 62 -10.49 11.53 2.07
N ILE A 63 -10.75 11.95 3.32
CA ILE A 63 -10.56 11.12 4.53
C ILE A 63 -11.38 9.83 4.42
N ARG A 64 -12.69 9.94 4.13
CA ARG A 64 -13.59 8.78 4.02
C ARG A 64 -13.14 7.80 2.94
N LEU A 65 -12.80 8.31 1.75
CA LEU A 65 -12.29 7.47 0.66
C LEU A 65 -10.92 6.86 0.99
N GLY A 66 -10.04 7.61 1.64
CA GLY A 66 -8.74 7.12 2.10
C GLY A 66 -8.89 5.93 3.06
N LYS A 67 -9.80 6.03 4.03
CA LYS A 67 -10.11 4.93 4.96
C LYS A 67 -10.68 3.72 4.23
N MET A 68 -11.64 3.92 3.31
CA MET A 68 -12.22 2.85 2.49
C MET A 68 -11.15 2.12 1.66
N LEU A 69 -10.11 2.83 1.22
CA LEU A 69 -8.99 2.29 0.42
C LEU A 69 -7.82 1.74 1.27
N GLY A 70 -7.99 1.66 2.60
CA GLY A 70 -7.01 1.06 3.51
C GLY A 70 -5.78 1.94 3.79
N PHE A 71 -5.93 3.29 3.75
CA PHE A 71 -4.88 4.19 4.19
C PHE A 71 -5.00 4.48 5.69
N SER A 72 -3.86 4.60 6.38
CA SER A 72 -3.78 5.31 7.65
C SER A 72 -3.86 6.81 7.38
N VAL A 73 -4.92 7.44 7.87
CA VAL A 73 -5.24 8.82 7.53
C VAL A 73 -4.91 9.75 8.69
N THR A 74 -3.95 10.65 8.47
CA THR A 74 -3.65 11.78 9.36
C THR A 74 -4.19 13.07 8.77
N CYS A 75 -4.99 13.81 9.51
CA CYS A 75 -5.46 15.14 9.11
C CYS A 75 -4.82 16.24 9.98
N ILE A 76 -4.33 17.30 9.33
CA ILE A 76 -3.79 18.49 9.99
C ILE A 76 -4.74 19.65 9.72
N GLU A 77 -5.22 20.32 10.76
CA GLU A 77 -6.11 21.49 10.63
C GLU A 77 -5.88 22.43 11.82
N ASP A 78 -5.72 23.72 11.57
CA ASP A 78 -5.47 24.73 12.61
C ASP A 78 -6.74 25.22 13.34
N ARG A 79 -7.93 24.88 12.83
CA ARG A 79 -9.21 25.30 13.41
C ARG A 79 -9.89 24.13 14.14
N PRO A 80 -10.14 24.24 15.46
CA PRO A 80 -10.67 23.13 16.27
C PRO A 80 -12.01 22.58 15.77
N MET A 81 -12.90 23.45 15.23
CA MET A 81 -14.19 23.02 14.74
C MET A 81 -14.08 22.10 13.51
N PHE A 82 -13.16 22.41 12.58
CA PHE A 82 -12.90 21.59 11.40
C PHE A 82 -12.11 20.33 11.75
N ALA A 83 -11.20 20.38 12.71
CA ALA A 83 -10.49 19.22 13.23
C ALA A 83 -11.47 18.15 13.76
N LYS A 84 -12.50 18.57 14.51
CA LYS A 84 -13.57 17.65 14.97
C LYS A 84 -14.36 16.99 13.82
N GLU A 85 -14.56 17.71 12.72
CA GLU A 85 -15.22 17.10 11.54
C GLU A 85 -14.33 16.06 10.85
N ALA A 86 -12.99 16.26 10.86
CA ALA A 86 -12.05 15.26 10.37
C ALA A 86 -12.04 13.98 11.26
N GLU A 87 -12.14 14.12 12.58
CA GLU A 87 -12.31 12.99 13.51
C GLU A 87 -13.59 12.19 13.20
N LYS A 88 -14.72 12.89 13.06
CA LYS A 88 -16.00 12.27 12.70
C LYS A 88 -15.98 11.60 11.32
N ALA A 89 -15.16 12.09 10.40
CA ALA A 89 -14.98 11.49 9.08
C ALA A 89 -14.17 10.18 9.11
N GLY A 90 -13.54 9.85 10.23
CA GLY A 90 -12.80 8.60 10.44
C GLY A 90 -11.29 8.71 10.24
N ALA A 91 -10.71 9.92 10.34
CA ALA A 91 -9.25 10.05 10.37
C ALA A 91 -8.66 9.33 11.59
N ASP A 92 -7.60 8.54 11.40
CA ASP A 92 -6.94 7.78 12.48
C ASP A 92 -6.21 8.70 13.45
N ARG A 93 -5.71 9.81 12.91
CA ARG A 93 -5.04 10.85 13.69
C ARG A 93 -5.45 12.23 13.21
N VAL A 94 -5.83 13.09 14.13
CA VAL A 94 -6.08 14.52 13.85
C VAL A 94 -5.12 15.37 14.65
N ILE A 95 -4.39 16.25 13.98
CA ILE A 95 -3.46 17.20 14.59
C ILE A 95 -4.07 18.59 14.46
N CYS A 96 -4.60 19.11 15.57
CA CYS A 96 -5.18 20.46 15.62
C CYS A 96 -4.11 21.45 16.04
N GLU A 97 -3.30 21.89 15.07
CA GLU A 97 -2.16 22.78 15.32
C GLU A 97 -1.81 23.59 14.06
N ASP A 98 -0.92 24.57 14.18
CA ASP A 98 -0.32 25.28 13.03
C ASP A 98 0.31 24.28 12.05
N PHE A 99 0.09 24.50 10.76
CA PHE A 99 0.52 23.57 9.71
C PHE A 99 2.04 23.35 9.68
N ALA A 100 2.84 24.42 9.90
CA ALA A 100 4.30 24.29 9.88
C ALA A 100 4.75 23.39 11.03
N LYS A 101 4.26 23.67 12.25
CA LYS A 101 4.64 22.96 13.45
C LYS A 101 4.19 21.50 13.42
N ALA A 102 2.97 21.25 12.96
CA ALA A 102 2.45 19.89 12.79
C ALA A 102 3.28 19.08 11.77
N LEU A 103 3.63 19.70 10.64
CA LEU A 103 4.45 19.05 9.61
C LEU A 103 5.91 18.87 10.04
N ASP A 104 6.48 19.78 10.83
CA ASP A 104 7.83 19.62 11.39
C ASP A 104 7.92 18.40 12.32
N GLY A 105 6.84 18.09 13.04
CA GLY A 105 6.71 16.90 13.90
C GLY A 105 6.33 15.60 13.19
N LEU A 106 6.12 15.63 11.88
CA LEU A 106 5.78 14.44 11.08
C LEU A 106 6.95 14.03 10.19
N GLU A 107 7.39 12.79 10.32
CA GLU A 107 8.32 12.20 9.37
C GLU A 107 7.57 11.69 8.14
N GLY A 108 8.15 11.90 6.95
CA GLY A 108 7.73 11.28 5.72
C GLY A 108 8.53 10.01 5.45
N ASP A 109 7.94 9.11 4.69
CA ASP A 109 8.61 7.96 4.13
C ASP A 109 8.10 7.68 2.70
N ARG A 110 8.59 6.59 2.10
CA ARG A 110 8.24 6.22 0.72
C ARG A 110 6.80 5.69 0.58
N ASP A 111 6.09 5.52 1.68
CA ASP A 111 4.69 5.12 1.75
C ASP A 111 3.79 6.27 2.24
N SER A 112 4.34 7.48 2.29
CA SER A 112 3.63 8.70 2.68
C SER A 112 3.09 9.45 1.46
N TYR A 113 1.80 9.75 1.50
CA TYR A 113 1.04 10.48 0.47
C TYR A 113 0.52 11.78 1.07
N PHE A 114 1.05 12.91 0.61
CA PHE A 114 0.68 14.23 1.13
C PHE A 114 -0.32 14.91 0.21
N VAL A 115 -1.42 15.41 0.78
CA VAL A 115 -2.50 16.10 0.07
C VAL A 115 -2.75 17.45 0.72
N ILE A 116 -2.56 18.54 -0.04
CA ILE A 116 -2.71 19.91 0.43
C ILE A 116 -4.06 20.45 -0.04
N LEU A 117 -5.02 20.57 0.88
CA LEU A 117 -6.40 21.02 0.68
C LEU A 117 -6.74 22.19 1.61
N THR A 118 -5.77 23.09 1.86
CA THR A 118 -5.95 24.19 2.79
C THR A 118 -6.87 25.28 2.23
N ARG A 119 -7.38 26.16 3.12
CA ARG A 119 -8.27 27.26 2.77
C ARG A 119 -7.64 28.41 1.96
N GLY A 120 -6.30 28.45 1.87
CA GLY A 120 -5.68 29.63 1.27
C GLY A 120 -4.19 29.44 0.88
N HIS A 121 -3.76 30.29 -0.06
CA HIS A 121 -2.42 30.22 -0.66
C HIS A 121 -1.26 30.34 0.34
N VAL A 122 -1.46 31.05 1.46
CA VAL A 122 -0.43 31.19 2.51
C VAL A 122 -0.18 29.84 3.17
N HIS A 123 -1.24 29.15 3.57
CA HIS A 123 -1.12 27.82 4.19
C HIS A 123 -0.63 26.77 3.20
N ASP A 124 -1.05 26.83 1.92
CA ASP A 124 -0.53 25.91 0.89
C ASP A 124 0.99 26.04 0.75
N GLN A 125 1.50 27.27 0.70
CA GLN A 125 2.93 27.51 0.55
C GLN A 125 3.70 27.05 1.80
N ILE A 126 3.13 27.26 3.00
CA ILE A 126 3.71 26.74 4.25
C ILE A 126 3.80 25.21 4.20
N CYS A 127 2.69 24.53 3.88
CA CYS A 127 2.66 23.08 3.78
C CYS A 127 3.65 22.57 2.73
N LEU A 128 3.65 23.19 1.55
CA LEU A 128 4.49 22.75 0.44
C LEU A 128 5.99 22.83 0.79
N ARG A 129 6.44 23.94 1.41
CA ARG A 129 7.84 24.07 1.89
C ARG A 129 8.25 22.92 2.80
N ARG A 130 7.39 22.52 3.74
CA ARG A 130 7.69 21.46 4.71
C ARG A 130 7.67 20.06 4.12
N ILE A 131 6.85 19.86 3.08
CA ILE A 131 6.67 18.54 2.47
C ILE A 131 7.71 18.28 1.36
N LEU A 132 8.15 19.32 0.65
CA LEU A 132 9.05 19.17 -0.51
C LEU A 132 10.30 18.36 -0.21
N GLU A 133 10.93 18.56 0.93
CA GLU A 133 12.17 17.90 1.35
C GLU A 133 11.96 16.54 2.04
N LYS A 134 10.69 16.21 2.39
CA LYS A 134 10.41 14.92 3.04
C LYS A 134 10.41 13.77 2.02
N PRO A 135 10.90 12.59 2.41
CA PRO A 135 10.64 11.37 1.63
C PRO A 135 9.14 11.14 1.49
N LYS A 136 8.67 10.81 0.28
CA LYS A 136 7.24 10.63 -0.02
C LYS A 136 7.02 9.81 -1.27
N ALA A 137 5.86 9.13 -1.35
CA ALA A 137 5.38 8.49 -2.56
C ALA A 137 4.64 9.48 -3.47
N TYR A 138 3.93 10.45 -2.87
CA TYR A 138 3.05 11.37 -3.58
C TYR A 138 2.94 12.71 -2.85
N MET A 139 2.82 13.77 -3.61
CA MET A 139 2.50 15.11 -3.10
C MET A 139 1.58 15.81 -4.10
N GLY A 140 0.37 16.14 -3.64
CA GLY A 140 -0.61 16.84 -4.45
C GLY A 140 -1.17 18.09 -3.78
N MET A 141 -1.48 19.12 -4.57
CA MET A 141 -2.02 20.37 -4.07
C MET A 141 -3.22 20.84 -4.89
N MET A 142 -4.30 21.18 -4.19
CA MET A 142 -5.45 21.82 -4.80
C MET A 142 -5.15 23.30 -5.10
N GLY A 143 -5.39 23.71 -6.32
CA GLY A 143 -5.26 25.11 -6.69
C GLY A 143 -5.46 25.35 -8.18
N SER A 144 -5.84 26.58 -8.54
CA SER A 144 -5.89 26.97 -9.94
C SER A 144 -4.47 26.99 -10.53
N ARG A 145 -4.35 26.74 -11.84
CA ARG A 145 -3.06 26.78 -12.56
C ARG A 145 -2.27 28.05 -12.29
N ARG A 146 -2.97 29.21 -12.25
CA ARG A 146 -2.35 30.51 -11.96
C ARG A 146 -1.76 30.56 -10.56
N ARG A 147 -2.50 30.05 -9.55
CA ARG A 147 -2.06 29.99 -8.15
C ARG A 147 -0.84 29.08 -8.00
N VAL A 148 -0.88 27.90 -8.59
CA VAL A 148 0.22 26.94 -8.58
C VAL A 148 1.49 27.52 -9.19
N ALA A 149 1.37 28.15 -10.36
CA ALA A 149 2.50 28.80 -11.03
C ALA A 149 3.14 29.90 -10.17
N MET A 150 2.33 30.71 -9.48
CA MET A 150 2.82 31.72 -8.54
C MET A 150 3.57 31.11 -7.37
N ILE A 151 3.02 30.05 -6.75
CA ILE A 151 3.66 29.36 -5.62
C ILE A 151 4.97 28.71 -6.06
N LYS A 152 4.99 28.00 -7.19
CA LYS A 152 6.22 27.41 -7.73
C LYS A 152 7.30 28.46 -8.00
N LYS A 153 6.92 29.62 -8.56
CA LYS A 153 7.86 30.72 -8.79
C LYS A 153 8.49 31.22 -7.48
N ASN A 154 7.67 31.46 -6.45
CA ASN A 154 8.17 31.92 -5.15
C ASN A 154 9.14 30.89 -4.54
N LEU A 155 8.82 29.61 -4.62
CA LEU A 155 9.68 28.55 -4.07
C LEU A 155 10.99 28.39 -4.86
N LEU A 156 10.99 28.61 -6.17
CA LEU A 156 12.22 28.69 -6.95
C LEU A 156 13.12 29.86 -6.51
N GLU A 157 12.52 31.04 -6.25
CA GLU A 157 13.23 32.21 -5.72
C GLU A 157 13.78 31.95 -4.30
N GLU A 158 13.16 31.06 -3.54
CA GLU A 158 13.62 30.59 -2.22
C GLU A 158 14.72 29.52 -2.30
N GLY A 159 15.06 29.01 -3.49
CA GLY A 159 16.16 28.07 -3.71
C GLY A 159 15.74 26.59 -3.83
N PHE A 160 14.45 26.28 -3.87
CA PHE A 160 14.00 24.90 -4.16
C PHE A 160 14.29 24.53 -5.62
N SER A 161 14.70 23.28 -5.87
CA SER A 161 15.01 22.84 -7.22
C SER A 161 13.75 22.66 -8.08
N GLN A 162 13.88 22.87 -9.38
CA GLN A 162 12.80 22.64 -10.34
C GLN A 162 12.30 21.20 -10.30
N GLU A 163 13.20 20.22 -10.14
CA GLU A 163 12.85 18.79 -10.05
C GLU A 163 11.92 18.49 -8.87
N LEU A 164 12.18 19.07 -7.70
CA LEU A 164 11.31 18.94 -6.54
C LEU A 164 9.92 19.53 -6.81
N LEU A 165 9.87 20.68 -7.46
CA LEU A 165 8.61 21.35 -7.79
C LEU A 165 7.85 20.64 -8.90
N ASP A 166 8.52 19.93 -9.80
CA ASP A 166 7.88 19.13 -10.85
C ASP A 166 7.30 17.81 -10.34
N SER A 167 7.76 17.35 -9.18
CA SER A 167 7.13 16.21 -8.49
C SER A 167 5.75 16.53 -7.88
N LEU A 168 5.34 17.80 -7.83
CA LEU A 168 4.05 18.24 -7.33
C LEU A 168 2.94 17.95 -8.35
N HIS A 169 1.98 17.12 -7.97
CA HIS A 169 0.73 16.92 -8.68
C HIS A 169 -0.19 18.12 -8.46
N SER A 170 -0.29 18.99 -9.44
CA SER A 170 -1.16 20.19 -9.36
C SER A 170 -1.52 20.72 -10.75
N PRO A 171 -2.79 20.97 -11.03
CA PRO A 171 -3.97 20.72 -10.17
C PRO A 171 -4.06 19.25 -9.76
N ILE A 172 -4.35 19.01 -8.47
CA ILE A 172 -4.47 17.65 -7.91
C ILE A 172 -5.66 16.91 -8.52
N GLY A 173 -5.51 15.61 -8.72
CA GLY A 173 -6.57 14.71 -9.18
C GLY A 173 -6.64 14.53 -10.69
N LEU A 174 -7.22 13.42 -11.12
CA LEU A 174 -7.45 13.11 -12.53
C LEU A 174 -8.54 14.01 -13.12
N LYS A 175 -8.42 14.34 -14.41
CA LYS A 175 -9.43 15.13 -15.14
C LYS A 175 -10.64 14.26 -15.48
N ILE A 176 -11.60 14.21 -14.57
CA ILE A 176 -12.85 13.44 -14.73
C ILE A 176 -14.10 14.33 -14.84
N GLY A 177 -13.93 15.67 -14.86
CA GLY A 177 -15.05 16.61 -14.85
C GLY A 177 -15.69 16.78 -13.48
N ALA A 178 -14.95 16.53 -12.40
CA ALA A 178 -15.43 16.63 -11.03
C ALA A 178 -15.82 18.05 -10.63
N GLU A 179 -17.01 18.22 -10.03
CA GLU A 179 -17.57 19.50 -9.58
C GLU A 179 -17.86 19.49 -8.07
N SER A 180 -18.47 18.41 -7.55
CA SER A 180 -18.78 18.30 -6.12
C SER A 180 -17.53 17.95 -5.28
N PRO A 181 -17.53 18.26 -3.98
CA PRO A 181 -16.44 17.87 -3.09
C PRO A 181 -16.12 16.37 -3.12
N GLU A 182 -17.14 15.54 -3.22
CA GLU A 182 -17.02 14.08 -3.27
C GLU A 182 -16.40 13.61 -4.59
N GLU A 183 -16.79 14.20 -5.71
CA GLU A 183 -16.20 13.90 -7.02
C GLU A 183 -14.75 14.36 -7.12
N ILE A 184 -14.44 15.53 -6.55
CA ILE A 184 -13.04 16.02 -6.46
C ILE A 184 -12.21 15.06 -5.60
N ALA A 185 -12.71 14.63 -4.46
CA ALA A 185 -12.05 13.65 -3.61
C ALA A 185 -11.83 12.31 -4.34
N LEU A 186 -12.82 11.86 -5.11
CA LEU A 186 -12.70 10.67 -5.96
C LEU A 186 -11.57 10.85 -7.00
N SER A 187 -11.49 12.01 -7.66
CA SER A 187 -10.44 12.30 -8.65
C SER A 187 -9.05 12.29 -8.02
N ILE A 188 -8.91 12.84 -6.80
CA ILE A 188 -7.68 12.83 -6.01
C ILE A 188 -7.27 11.40 -5.67
N MET A 189 -8.19 10.63 -5.11
CA MET A 189 -7.89 9.26 -4.69
C MET A 189 -7.63 8.34 -5.88
N ALA A 190 -8.28 8.55 -7.02
CA ALA A 190 -7.98 7.83 -8.25
C ALA A 190 -6.55 8.10 -8.77
N GLU A 191 -6.08 9.36 -8.71
CA GLU A 191 -4.69 9.71 -9.04
C GLU A 191 -3.70 9.03 -8.08
N ILE A 192 -3.97 9.09 -6.77
CA ILE A 192 -3.16 8.45 -5.72
C ILE A 192 -3.08 6.93 -5.94
N VAL A 193 -4.21 6.28 -6.24
CA VAL A 193 -4.24 4.84 -6.57
C VAL A 193 -3.41 4.54 -7.82
N GLY A 194 -3.46 5.39 -8.84
CA GLY A 194 -2.62 5.28 -10.03
C GLY A 194 -1.13 5.33 -9.71
N VAL A 195 -0.70 6.30 -8.90
CA VAL A 195 0.70 6.44 -8.44
C VAL A 195 1.11 5.24 -7.56
N LYS A 196 0.25 4.84 -6.62
CA LYS A 196 0.45 3.65 -5.78
C LYS A 196 0.67 2.39 -6.62
N SER A 197 -0.11 2.23 -7.69
CA SER A 197 -0.04 1.05 -8.57
C SER A 197 1.16 1.08 -9.52
N ALA A 198 1.63 2.27 -9.93
CA ALA A 198 2.82 2.46 -10.74
C ALA A 198 4.12 2.25 -9.94
N GLY A 199 4.11 2.61 -8.66
CA GLY A 199 5.12 2.21 -7.68
C GLY A 199 4.99 0.72 -7.45
N LYS A 200 5.96 -0.06 -7.95
CA LYS A 200 5.97 -1.53 -7.96
C LYS A 200 5.59 -2.09 -6.59
N ASN A 201 4.44 -2.72 -6.55
CA ASN A 201 3.74 -3.17 -5.36
C ASN A 201 4.60 -4.02 -4.43
N THR A 202 4.81 -3.54 -3.24
CA THR A 202 4.98 -4.37 -2.07
C THR A 202 3.57 -4.64 -1.52
N ILE A 203 3.01 -5.79 -1.85
CA ILE A 203 1.82 -6.28 -1.17
C ILE A 203 2.37 -6.97 0.08
N GLY A 204 2.14 -6.37 1.23
CA GLY A 204 2.54 -6.93 2.51
C GLY A 204 1.41 -7.67 3.20
N TYR A 205 1.63 -8.03 4.43
CA TYR A 205 0.58 -8.53 5.31
C TYR A 205 -0.48 -7.43 5.52
N SER A 206 -1.76 -7.74 5.30
CA SER A 206 -2.84 -6.89 5.79
C SER A 206 -2.97 -7.03 7.31
N GLU A 207 -3.58 -6.05 8.00
CA GLU A 207 -3.84 -6.15 9.43
C GLU A 207 -4.62 -7.42 9.76
N GLU A 208 -5.60 -7.78 8.94
CA GLU A 208 -6.40 -9.00 9.10
C GLU A 208 -5.55 -10.28 9.06
N ILE A 209 -4.56 -10.35 8.15
CA ILE A 209 -3.64 -11.48 8.07
C ILE A 209 -2.68 -11.50 9.26
N LEU A 210 -2.17 -10.33 9.69
CA LEU A 210 -1.33 -10.25 10.89
C LEU A 210 -2.11 -10.70 12.13
N ASP A 211 -3.32 -10.22 12.28
CA ASP A 211 -4.23 -10.62 13.36
C ASP A 211 -4.50 -12.13 13.37
N ALA A 212 -4.72 -12.73 12.17
CA ALA A 212 -4.91 -14.17 12.06
C ALA A 212 -3.66 -14.94 12.47
N VAL A 213 -2.47 -14.50 12.02
CA VAL A 213 -1.18 -15.13 12.39
C VAL A 213 -0.90 -15.01 13.90
N GLU A 214 -1.34 -13.92 14.56
CA GLU A 214 -1.12 -13.73 16.00
C GLU A 214 -2.15 -14.49 16.88
N LYS A 215 -3.37 -14.68 16.39
CA LYS A 215 -4.47 -15.26 17.17
C LYS A 215 -4.61 -16.77 17.02
N GLU A 216 -4.22 -17.32 15.89
CA GLU A 216 -4.40 -18.74 15.59
C GLU A 216 -3.19 -19.56 16.07
N GLU A 217 -3.44 -20.64 16.82
CA GLU A 217 -2.38 -21.56 17.24
C GLU A 217 -1.81 -22.38 16.06
N LYS A 218 -2.61 -22.59 15.03
CA LYS A 218 -2.25 -23.32 13.81
C LYS A 218 -2.92 -22.67 12.62
N LEU A 219 -2.14 -22.31 11.61
CA LEU A 219 -2.65 -21.87 10.32
C LEU A 219 -1.73 -22.25 9.18
N VAL A 220 -2.25 -22.21 7.96
CA VAL A 220 -1.46 -22.25 6.73
C VAL A 220 -1.56 -20.87 6.07
N LEU A 221 -0.39 -20.28 5.79
CA LEU A 221 -0.31 -19.03 5.04
C LEU A 221 -0.01 -19.36 3.57
N ALA A 222 -0.91 -18.99 2.69
CA ALA A 222 -0.75 -19.09 1.24
C ALA A 222 -0.27 -17.75 0.69
N THR A 223 0.87 -17.74 -0.01
CA THR A 223 1.47 -16.55 -0.62
C THR A 223 1.67 -16.77 -2.11
N ILE A 224 1.15 -15.90 -2.97
CA ILE A 224 1.47 -15.91 -4.40
C ILE A 224 2.92 -15.47 -4.57
N ILE A 225 3.81 -16.35 -5.06
CA ILE A 225 5.23 -16.05 -5.25
C ILE A 225 5.62 -15.82 -6.70
N GLU A 226 4.87 -16.39 -7.65
CA GLU A 226 5.02 -16.14 -9.08
C GLU A 226 3.65 -16.17 -9.77
N ARG A 227 3.50 -15.40 -10.85
CA ARG A 227 2.34 -15.46 -11.71
C ARG A 227 2.73 -15.34 -13.17
N LYS A 228 2.03 -16.06 -14.04
CA LYS A 228 2.15 -15.96 -15.50
C LYS A 228 0.76 -15.76 -16.11
N GLY A 229 0.67 -14.89 -17.10
CA GLY A 229 -0.63 -14.60 -17.75
C GLY A 229 -1.54 -13.69 -16.91
N SER A 230 -2.84 -13.78 -17.19
CA SER A 230 -3.89 -12.95 -16.58
C SER A 230 -4.39 -13.59 -15.28
N ALA A 231 -3.78 -13.25 -14.16
CA ALA A 231 -4.21 -13.71 -12.84
C ALA A 231 -4.82 -12.55 -12.03
N PRO A 232 -5.85 -12.80 -11.20
CA PRO A 232 -6.64 -11.76 -10.55
C PRO A 232 -5.88 -11.00 -9.45
N ARG A 233 -4.77 -11.55 -8.93
CA ARG A 233 -3.99 -10.96 -7.86
C ARG A 233 -2.49 -10.91 -8.18
N SER A 234 -1.79 -10.02 -7.50
CA SER A 234 -0.35 -9.79 -7.68
C SER A 234 0.49 -10.71 -6.80
N VAL A 235 1.77 -10.90 -7.20
CA VAL A 235 2.79 -11.56 -6.37
C VAL A 235 2.90 -10.86 -5.01
N GLY A 236 3.00 -11.62 -3.93
CA GLY A 236 2.99 -11.15 -2.54
C GLY A 236 1.61 -11.14 -1.89
N THR A 237 0.52 -11.36 -2.66
CA THR A 237 -0.83 -11.48 -2.08
C THR A 237 -0.92 -12.72 -1.20
N LYS A 238 -1.60 -12.59 -0.06
CA LYS A 238 -1.68 -13.61 0.98
C LYS A 238 -3.11 -13.96 1.35
N MET A 239 -3.28 -15.20 1.78
CA MET A 239 -4.50 -15.75 2.38
C MET A 239 -4.10 -16.69 3.51
N SER A 240 -4.69 -16.58 4.68
CA SER A 240 -4.52 -17.56 5.75
C SER A 240 -5.69 -18.52 5.79
N ILE A 241 -5.41 -19.78 6.13
CA ILE A 241 -6.40 -20.86 6.28
C ILE A 241 -6.16 -21.51 7.64
N ASN A 242 -7.20 -21.61 8.47
CA ASN A 242 -7.13 -22.34 9.73
C ASN A 242 -7.53 -23.83 9.57
N PRO A 243 -7.35 -24.69 10.58
CA PRO A 243 -7.72 -26.12 10.49
C PRO A 243 -9.20 -26.38 10.23
N LEU A 244 -10.09 -25.43 10.50
CA LEU A 244 -11.53 -25.52 10.22
C LEU A 244 -11.85 -25.20 8.76
N GLY A 245 -10.87 -24.66 8.00
CA GLY A 245 -11.05 -24.23 6.62
C GLY A 245 -11.58 -22.80 6.49
N GLU A 246 -11.60 -22.04 7.59
CA GLU A 246 -11.92 -20.62 7.55
C GLU A 246 -10.75 -19.84 6.96
N ILE A 247 -11.06 -18.86 6.13
CA ILE A 247 -10.07 -18.06 5.39
C ILE A 247 -10.08 -16.61 5.84
N THR A 248 -8.89 -16.00 5.86
CA THR A 248 -8.71 -14.56 6.01
C THR A 248 -7.84 -14.05 4.86
N GLY A 249 -8.27 -12.97 4.21
CA GLY A 249 -7.64 -12.49 2.97
C GLY A 249 -8.11 -13.23 1.74
N THR A 250 -7.41 -13.06 0.60
CA THR A 250 -7.79 -13.68 -0.69
C THR A 250 -6.60 -13.73 -1.64
N ILE A 251 -6.46 -14.82 -2.38
CA ILE A 251 -5.50 -14.98 -3.49
C ILE A 251 -6.13 -14.80 -4.87
N GLY A 252 -7.42 -14.42 -4.94
CA GLY A 252 -8.09 -14.09 -6.18
C GLY A 252 -9.45 -14.73 -6.39
N GLY A 253 -9.91 -15.56 -5.45
CA GLY A 253 -11.21 -16.23 -5.50
C GLY A 253 -11.28 -17.45 -6.40
N GLY A 254 -12.47 -18.05 -6.47
CA GLY A 254 -12.79 -19.16 -7.38
C GLY A 254 -11.99 -20.44 -7.16
N CYS A 255 -11.69 -21.13 -8.26
CA CYS A 255 -11.02 -22.44 -8.25
C CYS A 255 -9.67 -22.41 -7.55
N ALA A 256 -8.88 -21.34 -7.71
CA ALA A 256 -7.56 -21.23 -7.09
C ALA A 256 -7.64 -21.30 -5.54
N GLU A 257 -8.60 -20.61 -4.93
CA GLU A 257 -8.78 -20.67 -3.48
C GLU A 257 -9.28 -22.04 -3.02
N ALA A 258 -10.22 -22.64 -3.77
CA ALA A 258 -10.74 -23.97 -3.44
C ALA A 258 -9.63 -25.04 -3.44
N GLU A 259 -8.76 -25.02 -4.46
CA GLU A 259 -7.62 -25.93 -4.55
C GLU A 259 -6.62 -25.70 -3.42
N VAL A 260 -6.29 -24.44 -3.12
CA VAL A 260 -5.37 -24.10 -2.05
C VAL A 260 -5.92 -24.50 -0.68
N ILE A 261 -7.22 -24.29 -0.42
CA ILE A 261 -7.88 -24.73 0.82
C ILE A 261 -7.81 -26.26 0.95
N GLN A 262 -8.08 -26.98 -0.14
CA GLN A 262 -7.97 -28.44 -0.14
C GLN A 262 -6.54 -28.89 0.14
N LYS A 263 -5.54 -28.25 -0.51
CA LYS A 263 -4.13 -28.60 -0.35
C LYS A 263 -3.59 -28.24 1.02
N SER A 264 -4.07 -27.16 1.62
CA SER A 264 -3.66 -26.76 2.99
C SER A 264 -4.02 -27.77 4.06
N ARG A 265 -5.09 -28.58 3.84
CA ARG A 265 -5.47 -29.66 4.76
C ARG A 265 -4.37 -30.70 4.94
N GLU A 266 -3.58 -30.96 3.90
CA GLU A 266 -2.45 -31.88 3.99
C GLU A 266 -1.37 -31.37 4.95
N LEU A 267 -1.21 -30.04 5.04
CA LEU A 267 -0.20 -29.42 5.92
C LEU A 267 -0.58 -29.44 7.40
N PHE A 268 -1.84 -29.71 7.74
CA PHE A 268 -2.26 -29.87 9.14
C PHE A 268 -2.01 -31.28 9.71
N LEU A 269 -1.57 -32.23 8.88
CA LEU A 269 -1.23 -33.58 9.34
C LEU A 269 0.08 -33.59 10.13
N GLU A 270 0.24 -34.56 11.06
CA GLU A 270 1.37 -34.60 12.00
C GLU A 270 2.75 -34.65 11.35
N ASN A 271 2.87 -35.33 10.20
CA ASN A 271 4.15 -35.50 9.48
C ASN A 271 4.23 -34.63 8.20
N ALA A 272 3.40 -33.59 8.09
CA ALA A 272 3.42 -32.71 6.94
C ALA A 272 4.69 -31.85 6.91
N PRO A 273 5.17 -31.46 5.72
CA PRO A 273 6.29 -30.54 5.58
C PRO A 273 5.91 -29.16 6.16
N GLU A 274 6.89 -28.39 6.59
CA GLU A 274 6.70 -27.01 7.09
C GLU A 274 6.22 -26.05 5.99
N GLY A 275 6.52 -26.37 4.72
CA GLY A 275 6.09 -25.59 3.56
C GLY A 275 5.99 -26.44 2.30
N LEU A 276 5.15 -26.02 1.40
CA LEU A 276 4.87 -26.67 0.12
C LEU A 276 4.74 -25.60 -0.97
N LEU A 277 5.41 -25.85 -2.09
CA LEU A 277 5.18 -25.09 -3.31
C LEU A 277 4.04 -25.73 -4.11
N TYR A 278 3.00 -24.96 -4.40
CA TYR A 278 1.81 -25.43 -5.09
C TYR A 278 1.56 -24.64 -6.38
N HIS A 279 1.33 -25.38 -7.45
CA HIS A 279 1.09 -24.83 -8.78
C HIS A 279 -0.39 -24.89 -9.10
N VAL A 280 -1.00 -23.74 -9.42
CA VAL A 280 -2.40 -23.62 -9.82
C VAL A 280 -2.45 -23.15 -11.27
N ASP A 281 -3.04 -23.95 -12.13
CA ASP A 281 -3.27 -23.64 -13.54
C ASP A 281 -4.73 -23.22 -13.75
N LEU A 282 -4.94 -21.92 -14.03
CA LEU A 282 -6.26 -21.34 -14.28
C LEU A 282 -6.63 -21.32 -15.77
N THR A 283 -5.83 -21.98 -16.61
CA THR A 283 -6.07 -22.05 -18.06
C THR A 283 -6.87 -23.29 -18.48
N ASP A 284 -7.13 -24.23 -17.56
CA ASP A 284 -7.80 -25.49 -17.87
C ASP A 284 -9.27 -25.30 -18.24
N ASP A 285 -9.75 -26.15 -19.18
CA ASP A 285 -11.11 -26.13 -19.72
C ASP A 285 -12.22 -26.27 -18.64
N ALA A 286 -11.91 -26.85 -17.48
CA ALA A 286 -12.82 -26.92 -16.33
C ALA A 286 -13.19 -25.56 -15.76
N ALA A 287 -12.29 -24.57 -15.80
CA ALA A 287 -12.56 -23.20 -15.38
C ALA A 287 -13.43 -22.43 -16.40
N ALA A 288 -13.35 -22.81 -17.68
CA ALA A 288 -14.16 -22.24 -18.74
C ALA A 288 -15.65 -22.68 -18.67
N GLU A 289 -15.93 -23.89 -18.17
CA GLU A 289 -17.29 -24.39 -17.97
C GLU A 289 -18.04 -23.65 -16.84
N GLU A 290 -17.31 -23.09 -15.85
CA GLU A 290 -17.88 -22.25 -14.78
C GLU A 290 -17.96 -20.76 -15.15
N GLY A 291 -17.62 -20.37 -16.39
CA GLY A 291 -17.72 -18.98 -16.87
C GLY A 291 -16.62 -18.05 -16.35
N MET A 292 -15.56 -18.59 -15.77
CA MET A 292 -14.39 -17.84 -15.30
C MET A 292 -13.27 -17.87 -16.35
N VAL A 293 -13.15 -16.81 -17.12
CA VAL A 293 -12.07 -16.62 -18.12
C VAL A 293 -10.83 -16.01 -17.45
N CYS A 294 -10.25 -16.68 -16.47
CA CYS A 294 -8.96 -16.28 -15.89
C CYS A 294 -7.88 -17.21 -16.46
N GLY A 295 -7.20 -16.79 -17.52
CA GLY A 295 -6.15 -17.58 -18.18
C GLY A 295 -4.75 -17.28 -17.62
N GLY A 296 -4.42 -17.78 -16.43
CA GLY A 296 -3.10 -17.57 -15.85
C GLY A 296 -2.63 -18.73 -14.98
N ILE A 297 -1.33 -18.74 -14.68
CA ILE A 297 -0.68 -19.72 -13.82
C ILE A 297 -0.20 -19.01 -12.56
N LEU A 298 -0.43 -19.63 -11.41
CA LEU A 298 0.04 -19.17 -10.10
C LEU A 298 0.98 -20.18 -9.46
N GLU A 299 2.12 -19.72 -8.98
CA GLU A 299 2.95 -20.46 -8.02
C GLU A 299 2.64 -19.92 -6.62
N ILE A 300 2.23 -20.80 -5.72
CA ILE A 300 1.79 -20.43 -4.37
C ILE A 300 2.65 -21.17 -3.37
N LEU A 301 3.26 -20.43 -2.47
CA LEU A 301 3.95 -20.96 -1.31
C LEU A 301 2.93 -21.14 -0.17
N LEU A 302 2.80 -22.35 0.32
CA LEU A 302 2.01 -22.71 1.49
C LEU A 302 2.96 -22.95 2.65
N GLU A 303 2.82 -22.20 3.73
CA GLU A 303 3.67 -22.29 4.92
C GLU A 303 2.79 -22.59 6.14
N ARG A 304 3.20 -23.57 6.94
CA ARG A 304 2.51 -23.94 8.17
C ARG A 304 3.07 -23.17 9.36
N TYR A 305 2.22 -22.53 10.09
CA TYR A 305 2.49 -21.84 11.35
C TYR A 305 1.85 -22.57 12.54
#